data_f07afb636fa3a0291ea32903d8ac4b4b
#
_entry.id   f07afb636fa3a0291ea32903d8ac4b4b
#
_cell.length_a   1.000
_cell.length_b   1.000
_cell.length_c   1.000
_cell.angle_alpha   90.00
_cell.angle_beta   90.00
_cell.angle_gamma   90.00
#
_symmetry.space_group_name_H-M   'P 1'
#
loop_
_entity.id
_entity.type
_entity.pdbx_description
1 polymer ?
#
loop_
_entity_poly.entity_id
_entity_poly.type
_entity_poly.pdbx_seq_one_letter_code
_entity_poly.pdbx_strand_id
1 'polypeptide(L)'
;IRKDLFEKTVNMVSKIGYEGAGTVEFIYEDGKFYFLEMNTRVQVEHPVTEVVTGIDIIKEQIYIAFSGDTALKQDDILPRGHAIECRINAEDPSKNFQPSPGIIQMCHQPSGFRTRVDGAIYQGYKVTPYYDSMVCKLICHGRNRTEAIQRMKRSLDEFVIEGITTTIELHKKLLNHPKFIDSNFNVSWLDKEKII
;
A
#
# COMPACT_ATOMS: atom_id res chain seq x y z
N ILE A 1 -22.86 -0.51 -6.98
CA ILE A 1 -21.57 -0.96 -7.51
C ILE A 1 -20.78 -1.71 -6.44
N ARG A 2 -20.33 -1.06 -5.34
CA ARG A 2 -19.46 -1.69 -4.31
C ARG A 2 -20.09 -2.94 -3.66
N LYS A 3 -21.36 -2.86 -3.27
CA LYS A 3 -22.09 -4.00 -2.65
C LYS A 3 -22.18 -5.18 -3.61
N ASP A 4 -22.58 -4.93 -4.86
CA ASP A 4 -22.69 -5.96 -5.91
C ASP A 4 -21.33 -6.63 -6.20
N LEU A 5 -20.24 -5.84 -6.24
CA LEU A 5 -18.89 -6.38 -6.40
C LEU A 5 -18.52 -7.31 -5.24
N PHE A 6 -18.79 -6.90 -4.01
CA PHE A 6 -18.48 -7.72 -2.83
C PHE A 6 -19.28 -9.02 -2.81
N GLU A 7 -20.57 -8.97 -3.10
CA GLU A 7 -21.43 -10.16 -3.16
C GLU A 7 -20.94 -11.14 -4.24
N LYS A 8 -20.59 -10.65 -5.42
CA LYS A 8 -20.03 -11.48 -6.51
C LYS A 8 -18.69 -12.10 -6.13
N THR A 9 -17.81 -11.33 -5.50
CA THR A 9 -16.51 -11.83 -5.05
C THR A 9 -16.66 -12.92 -4.00
N VAL A 10 -17.45 -12.68 -2.96
CA VAL A 10 -17.69 -13.67 -1.89
C VAL A 10 -18.32 -14.94 -2.46
N ASN A 11 -19.34 -14.81 -3.33
CA ASN A 11 -19.96 -15.97 -3.97
C ASN A 11 -18.99 -16.80 -4.82
N MET A 12 -18.06 -16.12 -5.51
CA MET A 12 -17.06 -16.81 -6.32
C MET A 12 -16.07 -17.58 -5.44
N VAL A 13 -15.46 -16.91 -4.44
CA VAL A 13 -14.43 -17.53 -3.60
C VAL A 13 -15.00 -18.63 -2.70
N SER A 14 -16.26 -18.49 -2.23
CA SER A 14 -16.94 -19.52 -1.46
C SER A 14 -17.19 -20.79 -2.27
N LYS A 15 -17.55 -20.67 -3.57
CA LYS A 15 -17.79 -21.83 -4.43
C LYS A 15 -16.54 -22.68 -4.69
N ILE A 16 -15.37 -22.06 -4.65
CA ILE A 16 -14.08 -22.76 -4.84
C ILE A 16 -13.46 -23.19 -3.51
N GLY A 17 -14.11 -22.89 -2.38
CA GLY A 17 -13.62 -23.24 -1.04
C GLY A 17 -12.30 -22.55 -0.70
N TYR A 18 -12.11 -21.30 -1.13
CA TYR A 18 -10.87 -20.56 -0.86
C TYR A 18 -10.78 -20.16 0.62
N GLU A 19 -9.63 -20.43 1.23
CA GLU A 19 -9.33 -20.09 2.62
C GLU A 19 -8.12 -19.14 2.69
N GLY A 20 -8.15 -18.18 3.60
CA GLY A 20 -7.09 -17.21 3.82
C GLY A 20 -7.30 -15.87 3.15
N ALA A 21 -6.29 -14.99 3.22
CA ALA A 21 -6.33 -13.68 2.57
C ALA A 21 -6.13 -13.78 1.06
N GLY A 22 -6.91 -13.02 0.32
CA GLY A 22 -6.81 -12.94 -1.13
C GLY A 22 -7.39 -11.64 -1.65
N THR A 23 -7.02 -11.29 -2.87
CA THR A 23 -7.55 -10.12 -3.58
C THR A 23 -8.00 -10.53 -4.96
N VAL A 24 -9.22 -10.16 -5.32
CA VAL A 24 -9.77 -10.38 -6.65
C VAL A 24 -9.82 -9.07 -7.39
N GLU A 25 -9.25 -9.04 -8.58
CA GLU A 25 -9.19 -7.89 -9.46
C GLU A 25 -10.21 -7.99 -10.58
N PHE A 26 -10.88 -6.88 -10.87
CA PHE A 26 -11.89 -6.78 -11.90
C PHE A 26 -11.65 -5.56 -12.78
N ILE A 27 -11.97 -5.71 -14.07
CA ILE A 27 -12.23 -4.57 -14.95
C ILE A 27 -13.70 -4.20 -14.81
N TYR A 28 -13.98 -2.90 -14.64
CA TYR A 28 -15.34 -2.37 -14.58
C TYR A 28 -15.60 -1.50 -15.78
N GLU A 29 -16.59 -1.87 -16.60
CA GLU A 29 -17.00 -1.13 -17.80
C GLU A 29 -18.51 -1.26 -18.01
N ASP A 30 -19.18 -0.17 -18.30
CA ASP A 30 -20.61 -0.11 -18.61
C ASP A 30 -21.52 -0.85 -17.61
N GLY A 31 -21.22 -0.68 -16.31
CA GLY A 31 -22.02 -1.31 -15.25
C GLY A 31 -21.73 -2.78 -15.01
N LYS A 32 -20.77 -3.36 -15.71
CA LYS A 32 -20.39 -4.78 -15.61
C LYS A 32 -19.01 -4.96 -15.02
N PHE A 33 -18.84 -6.07 -14.28
CA PHE A 33 -17.56 -6.51 -13.76
C PHE A 33 -17.04 -7.68 -14.57
N TYR A 34 -15.79 -7.58 -15.01
CA TYR A 34 -15.07 -8.63 -15.71
C TYR A 34 -13.92 -9.09 -14.83
N PHE A 35 -13.91 -10.36 -14.47
CA PHE A 35 -12.82 -10.96 -13.69
C PHE A 35 -11.50 -10.82 -14.45
N LEU A 36 -10.47 -10.30 -13.78
CA LEU A 36 -9.12 -10.22 -14.32
C LEU A 36 -8.24 -11.31 -13.74
N GLU A 37 -8.00 -11.27 -12.43
CA GLU A 37 -7.18 -12.24 -11.72
C GLU A 37 -7.54 -12.35 -10.25
N MET A 38 -7.02 -13.37 -9.59
CA MET A 38 -7.04 -13.50 -8.14
C MET A 38 -5.62 -13.71 -7.62
N ASN A 39 -5.20 -12.85 -6.71
CA ASN A 39 -3.98 -13.00 -5.94
C ASN A 39 -4.29 -13.80 -4.68
N THR A 40 -3.84 -15.07 -4.64
CA THR A 40 -4.11 -16.00 -3.52
C THR A 40 -3.09 -15.83 -2.40
N ARG A 41 -2.83 -14.62 -2.00
CA ARG A 41 -1.87 -14.21 -0.99
C ARG A 41 -2.26 -12.85 -0.41
N VAL A 42 -1.63 -12.46 0.70
CA VAL A 42 -1.66 -11.07 1.13
C VAL A 42 -0.92 -10.18 0.12
N GLN A 43 -1.43 -8.99 -0.13
CA GLN A 43 -0.78 -8.00 -0.99
C GLN A 43 0.13 -7.06 -0.20
N VAL A 44 1.05 -6.38 -0.90
CA VAL A 44 1.98 -5.43 -0.29
C VAL A 44 1.22 -4.34 0.46
N GLU A 45 0.13 -3.85 -0.11
CA GLU A 45 -0.70 -2.76 0.38
C GLU A 45 -1.74 -3.14 1.45
N HIS A 46 -1.69 -4.36 2.01
CA HIS A 46 -2.59 -4.77 3.10
C HIS A 46 -2.59 -3.80 4.31
N PRO A 47 -1.49 -3.10 4.64
CA PRO A 47 -1.47 -2.19 5.79
C PRO A 47 -2.51 -1.08 5.73
N VAL A 48 -2.92 -0.60 4.55
CA VAL A 48 -3.98 0.42 4.45
C VAL A 48 -5.32 -0.11 4.97
N THR A 49 -5.61 -1.39 4.69
CA THR A 49 -6.81 -2.06 5.23
C THR A 49 -6.68 -2.26 6.73
N GLU A 50 -5.53 -2.70 7.22
CA GLU A 50 -5.29 -2.94 8.64
C GLU A 50 -5.50 -1.66 9.47
N VAL A 51 -4.95 -0.52 9.04
CA VAL A 51 -5.03 0.72 9.82
C VAL A 51 -6.42 1.36 9.79
N VAL A 52 -7.25 1.12 8.78
CA VAL A 52 -8.64 1.62 8.73
C VAL A 52 -9.63 0.70 9.41
N THR A 53 -9.34 -0.61 9.50
CA THR A 53 -10.24 -1.59 10.12
C THR A 53 -9.83 -1.97 11.55
N GLY A 54 -8.55 -1.83 11.89
CA GLY A 54 -7.97 -2.30 13.15
C GLY A 54 -7.74 -3.82 13.17
N ILE A 55 -7.78 -4.50 12.03
CA ILE A 55 -7.59 -5.94 11.90
C ILE A 55 -6.16 -6.22 11.41
N ASP A 56 -5.46 -7.10 12.11
CA ASP A 56 -4.15 -7.63 11.69
C ASP A 56 -4.36 -8.80 10.73
N ILE A 57 -4.27 -8.52 9.42
CA ILE A 57 -4.54 -9.50 8.36
C ILE A 57 -3.54 -10.65 8.41
N ILE A 58 -2.28 -10.38 8.71
CA ILE A 58 -1.24 -11.42 8.80
C ILE A 58 -1.54 -12.38 9.95
N LYS A 59 -1.92 -11.84 11.10
CA LYS A 59 -2.30 -12.64 12.27
C LYS A 59 -3.53 -13.50 11.95
N GLU A 60 -4.54 -12.95 11.29
CA GLU A 60 -5.72 -13.71 10.89
C GLU A 60 -5.39 -14.83 9.90
N GLN A 61 -4.49 -14.62 8.93
CA GLN A 61 -4.01 -15.70 8.07
C GLN A 61 -3.38 -16.84 8.85
N ILE A 62 -2.56 -16.52 9.88
CA ILE A 62 -1.93 -17.52 10.73
C ILE A 62 -3.00 -18.30 11.52
N TYR A 63 -4.01 -17.61 12.05
CA TYR A 63 -5.11 -18.26 12.75
C TYR A 63 -5.89 -19.20 11.85
N ILE A 64 -6.28 -18.74 10.66
CA ILE A 64 -7.00 -19.58 9.69
C ILE A 64 -6.17 -20.81 9.31
N ALA A 65 -4.87 -20.65 9.04
CA ALA A 65 -4.00 -21.77 8.71
C ALA A 65 -3.84 -22.78 9.87
N PHE A 66 -3.93 -22.32 11.13
CA PHE A 66 -3.78 -23.16 12.31
C PHE A 66 -5.09 -23.83 12.75
N SER A 67 -6.20 -23.08 12.75
CA SER A 67 -7.49 -23.50 13.30
C SER A 67 -8.56 -23.80 12.24
N GLY A 68 -8.34 -23.41 10.98
CA GLY A 68 -9.33 -23.52 9.91
C GLY A 68 -10.44 -22.47 9.96
N ASP A 69 -10.37 -21.50 10.88
CA ASP A 69 -11.45 -20.51 11.06
C ASP A 69 -10.89 -19.19 11.62
N THR A 70 -11.71 -18.14 11.57
CA THR A 70 -11.49 -16.84 12.18
C THR A 70 -12.69 -16.43 13.02
N ALA A 71 -12.46 -15.72 14.12
CA ALA A 71 -13.52 -15.15 14.95
C ALA A 71 -14.14 -13.87 14.34
N LEU A 72 -13.60 -13.37 13.22
CA LEU A 72 -14.06 -12.15 12.59
C LEU A 72 -15.46 -12.34 11.95
N LYS A 73 -16.32 -11.36 12.16
CA LYS A 73 -17.60 -11.25 11.47
C LYS A 73 -17.61 -10.02 10.60
N GLN A 74 -18.06 -10.14 9.37
CA GLN A 74 -18.06 -9.03 8.41
C GLN A 74 -18.80 -7.80 8.93
N ASP A 75 -19.90 -8.00 9.66
CA ASP A 75 -20.74 -6.91 10.19
C ASP A 75 -20.05 -6.10 11.30
N ASP A 76 -19.04 -6.67 11.97
CA ASP A 76 -18.27 -6.00 13.02
C ASP A 76 -17.14 -5.13 12.44
N ILE A 77 -16.86 -5.29 11.12
CA ILE A 77 -15.75 -4.62 10.47
C ILE A 77 -16.20 -3.29 9.85
N LEU A 78 -15.92 -2.20 10.54
CA LEU A 78 -16.27 -0.84 10.11
C LEU A 78 -15.00 -0.04 9.81
N PRO A 79 -14.67 0.20 8.53
CA PRO A 79 -13.53 1.04 8.16
C PRO A 79 -13.70 2.47 8.71
N ARG A 80 -12.65 3.00 9.36
CA ARG A 80 -12.62 4.33 9.96
C ARG A 80 -11.49 5.17 9.41
N GLY A 81 -11.82 6.37 8.94
CA GLY A 81 -10.83 7.31 8.43
C GLY A 81 -10.37 6.99 7.02
N HIS A 82 -9.14 7.35 6.74
CA HIS A 82 -8.49 7.20 5.44
C HIS A 82 -7.01 6.87 5.62
N ALA A 83 -6.48 5.96 4.83
CA ALA A 83 -5.07 5.59 4.86
C ALA A 83 -4.43 5.79 3.49
N ILE A 84 -3.14 6.12 3.52
CA ILE A 84 -2.27 6.19 2.34
C ILE A 84 -1.03 5.38 2.65
N GLU A 85 -0.59 4.58 1.69
CA GLU A 85 0.69 3.88 1.73
C GLU A 85 1.59 4.39 0.60
N CYS A 86 2.86 4.63 0.92
CA CYS A 86 3.92 4.88 -0.04
C CYS A 86 4.91 3.72 0.02
N ARG A 87 5.11 3.05 -1.11
CA ARG A 87 6.19 2.06 -1.27
C ARG A 87 7.49 2.81 -1.50
N ILE A 88 8.42 2.70 -0.56
CA ILE A 88 9.74 3.32 -0.68
C ILE A 88 10.66 2.32 -1.36
N ASN A 89 10.96 2.59 -2.61
CA ASN A 89 11.82 1.74 -3.44
C ASN A 89 13.20 2.38 -3.60
N ALA A 90 14.24 1.56 -3.62
CA ALA A 90 15.60 1.93 -3.96
C ALA A 90 15.72 2.06 -5.50
N GLU A 91 15.13 3.10 -6.04
CA GLU A 91 15.04 3.39 -7.47
C GLU A 91 15.25 4.88 -7.74
N ASP A 92 15.76 5.20 -8.93
CA ASP A 92 15.92 6.56 -9.40
C ASP A 92 14.80 6.93 -10.40
N PRO A 93 13.77 7.69 -9.98
CA PRO A 93 12.71 8.11 -10.87
C PRO A 93 13.18 8.94 -12.06
N SER A 94 14.28 9.69 -11.90
CA SER A 94 14.85 10.52 -12.99
C SER A 94 15.54 9.69 -14.08
N LYS A 95 15.82 8.42 -13.78
CA LYS A 95 16.45 7.45 -14.70
C LYS A 95 15.53 6.28 -15.01
N ASN A 96 14.26 6.58 -15.27
CA ASN A 96 13.26 5.58 -15.59
C ASN A 96 13.16 4.44 -14.55
N PHE A 97 13.19 4.80 -13.25
CA PHE A 97 13.14 3.86 -12.12
C PHE A 97 14.27 2.81 -12.10
N GLN A 98 15.44 3.18 -12.61
CA GLN A 98 16.60 2.31 -12.52
C GLN A 98 16.87 1.95 -11.05
N PRO A 99 17.08 0.67 -10.72
CA PRO A 99 17.44 0.25 -9.36
C PRO A 99 18.69 0.97 -8.85
N SER A 100 18.67 1.38 -7.59
CA SER A 100 19.75 2.07 -6.89
C SER A 100 20.28 1.22 -5.72
N PRO A 101 21.00 0.10 -6.00
CA PRO A 101 21.62 -0.70 -4.96
C PRO A 101 22.76 0.07 -4.29
N GLY A 102 23.03 -0.21 -3.01
CA GLY A 102 24.10 0.47 -2.27
C GLY A 102 24.03 0.20 -0.78
N ILE A 103 24.87 0.89 -0.03
CA ILE A 103 24.88 0.83 1.44
C ILE A 103 24.18 2.09 1.97
N ILE A 104 23.18 1.90 2.82
CA ILE A 104 22.49 2.98 3.50
C ILE A 104 23.46 3.61 4.51
N GLN A 105 23.86 4.85 4.25
CA GLN A 105 24.79 5.61 5.09
C GLN A 105 24.10 6.25 6.28
N MET A 106 22.87 6.72 6.07
CA MET A 106 22.00 7.28 7.11
C MET A 106 20.57 6.78 6.90
N CYS A 107 19.90 6.41 7.99
CA CYS A 107 18.49 6.03 7.97
C CYS A 107 17.79 6.63 9.19
N HIS A 108 16.86 7.56 8.94
CA HIS A 108 15.96 8.09 9.94
C HIS A 108 14.52 7.85 9.49
N GLN A 109 13.81 6.99 10.19
CA GLN A 109 12.43 6.65 9.89
C GLN A 109 11.48 7.62 10.62
N PRO A 110 10.41 8.10 9.94
CA PRO A 110 9.41 8.94 10.58
C PRO A 110 8.65 8.17 11.66
N SER A 111 8.18 8.89 12.64
CA SER A 111 7.42 8.31 13.75
C SER A 111 6.21 9.17 14.13
N GLY A 112 5.49 8.75 15.16
CA GLY A 112 4.38 9.50 15.73
C GLY A 112 3.03 8.82 15.50
N PHE A 113 1.99 9.47 16.06
CA PHE A 113 0.63 8.94 16.07
C PHE A 113 0.10 8.69 14.64
N ARG A 114 -0.36 7.46 14.38
CA ARG A 114 -0.90 7.02 13.08
C ARG A 114 0.09 7.08 11.90
N THR A 115 1.37 6.98 12.21
CA THR A 115 2.44 6.74 11.25
C THR A 115 3.04 5.36 11.52
N ARG A 116 3.15 4.53 10.48
CA ARG A 116 3.70 3.17 10.55
C ARG A 116 4.73 3.01 9.42
N VAL A 117 5.85 2.40 9.76
CA VAL A 117 6.87 1.99 8.77
C VAL A 117 7.05 0.49 8.87
N ASP A 118 6.81 -0.21 7.77
CA ASP A 118 7.07 -1.63 7.63
C ASP A 118 8.31 -1.82 6.74
N GLY A 119 9.41 -2.19 7.34
CA GLY A 119 10.67 -2.38 6.62
C GLY A 119 11.75 -3.00 7.49
N ALA A 120 12.85 -3.40 6.85
CA ALA A 120 14.00 -4.02 7.50
C ALA A 120 15.28 -3.18 7.37
N ILE A 121 15.18 -1.92 6.91
CA ILE A 121 16.33 -1.06 6.66
C ILE A 121 16.82 -0.37 7.91
N TYR A 122 18.12 -0.18 7.97
CA TYR A 122 18.83 0.54 9.03
C TYR A 122 20.15 1.11 8.47
N GLN A 123 20.82 1.96 9.21
CA GLN A 123 22.14 2.48 8.84
C GLN A 123 23.15 1.32 8.72
N GLY A 124 23.83 1.24 7.58
CA GLY A 124 24.75 0.13 7.24
C GLY A 124 24.08 -1.02 6.48
N TYR A 125 22.76 -1.02 6.32
CA TYR A 125 22.06 -2.05 5.51
C TYR A 125 22.50 -1.98 4.05
N LYS A 126 22.79 -3.15 3.45
CA LYS A 126 23.18 -3.27 2.05
C LYS A 126 21.96 -3.64 1.20
N VAL A 127 21.49 -2.70 0.40
CA VAL A 127 20.49 -2.96 -0.64
C VAL A 127 21.19 -3.64 -1.81
N THR A 128 20.73 -4.84 -2.15
CA THR A 128 21.34 -5.65 -3.23
C THR A 128 20.51 -5.57 -4.51
N PRO A 129 21.12 -5.82 -5.69
CA PRO A 129 20.40 -5.82 -6.96
C PRO A 129 19.69 -7.15 -7.27
N TYR A 130 19.68 -8.12 -6.32
CA TYR A 130 19.20 -9.48 -6.56
C TYR A 130 17.73 -9.69 -6.19
N TYR A 131 17.12 -8.74 -5.50
CA TYR A 131 15.75 -8.79 -5.02
C TYR A 131 15.00 -7.54 -5.47
N ASP A 132 13.70 -7.50 -5.18
CA ASP A 132 12.85 -6.33 -5.40
C ASP A 132 13.48 -5.07 -4.75
N SER A 133 13.29 -3.93 -5.39
CA SER A 133 13.84 -2.64 -4.96
C SER A 133 13.14 -2.04 -3.74
N MET A 134 11.98 -2.56 -3.34
CA MET A 134 11.22 -2.04 -2.21
C MET A 134 11.97 -2.27 -0.90
N VAL A 135 12.34 -1.18 -0.22
CA VAL A 135 13.09 -1.23 1.04
C VAL A 135 12.21 -1.06 2.27
N CYS A 136 11.09 -0.38 2.14
CA CYS A 136 10.06 -0.30 3.18
C CYS A 136 8.75 0.26 2.61
N LYS A 137 7.72 0.23 3.46
CA LYS A 137 6.42 0.88 3.23
C LYS A 137 6.21 1.91 4.32
N LEU A 138 5.78 3.11 3.93
CA LEU A 138 5.33 4.16 4.85
C LEU A 138 3.81 4.24 4.76
N ILE A 139 3.13 4.06 5.89
CA ILE A 139 1.68 4.09 5.98
C ILE A 139 1.24 5.20 6.92
N CYS A 140 0.34 6.06 6.48
CA CYS A 140 -0.25 7.12 7.29
C CYS A 140 -1.77 7.03 7.29
N HIS A 141 -2.36 7.18 8.47
CA HIS A 141 -3.79 7.17 8.69
C HIS A 141 -4.28 8.52 9.19
N GLY A 142 -5.40 9.01 8.67
CA GLY A 142 -6.08 10.22 9.09
C GLY A 142 -7.58 10.00 9.31
N ARG A 143 -8.25 10.93 9.97
CA ARG A 143 -9.72 10.90 10.13
C ARG A 143 -10.44 11.03 8.77
N ASN A 144 -9.77 11.64 7.80
CA ASN A 144 -10.21 11.82 6.43
C ASN A 144 -9.00 11.87 5.48
N ARG A 145 -9.26 11.96 4.17
CA ARG A 145 -8.22 12.00 3.14
C ARG A 145 -7.25 13.16 3.31
N THR A 146 -7.74 14.35 3.60
CA THR A 146 -6.91 15.55 3.78
C THR A 146 -5.91 15.37 4.92
N GLU A 147 -6.35 14.87 6.08
CA GLU A 147 -5.48 14.60 7.22
C GLU A 147 -4.45 13.49 6.89
N ALA A 148 -4.87 12.44 6.17
CA ALA A 148 -3.95 11.38 5.75
C ALA A 148 -2.86 11.91 4.81
N ILE A 149 -3.21 12.78 3.84
CA ILE A 149 -2.26 13.44 2.94
C ILE A 149 -1.28 14.32 3.72
N GLN A 150 -1.79 15.17 4.62
CA GLN A 150 -0.92 16.06 5.43
C GLN A 150 0.05 15.27 6.29
N ARG A 151 -0.41 14.17 6.89
CA ARG A 151 0.43 13.31 7.71
C ARG A 151 1.48 12.59 6.87
N MET A 152 1.10 12.10 5.71
CA MET A 152 2.04 11.46 4.79
C MET A 152 3.12 12.44 4.32
N LYS A 153 2.75 13.68 3.96
CA LYS A 153 3.72 14.73 3.59
C LYS A 153 4.73 14.97 4.71
N ARG A 154 4.25 15.23 5.93
CA ARG A 154 5.13 15.40 7.10
C ARG A 154 6.05 14.20 7.29
N SER A 155 5.50 12.99 7.22
CA SER A 155 6.29 11.78 7.42
C SER A 155 7.34 11.56 6.34
N LEU A 156 7.05 11.91 5.08
CA LEU A 156 8.05 11.87 4.00
C LEU A 156 9.13 12.94 4.17
N ASP A 157 8.80 14.11 4.75
CA ASP A 157 9.80 15.15 5.03
C ASP A 157 10.74 14.75 6.17
N GLU A 158 10.26 13.98 7.13
CA GLU A 158 11.07 13.41 8.20
C GLU A 158 11.88 12.18 7.76
N PHE A 159 11.48 11.52 6.66
CA PHE A 159 12.13 10.27 6.23
C PHE A 159 13.44 10.54 5.51
N VAL A 160 14.56 10.19 6.13
CA VAL A 160 15.90 10.34 5.56
C VAL A 160 16.49 8.98 5.26
N ILE A 161 16.88 8.76 4.01
CA ILE A 161 17.66 7.60 3.56
C ILE A 161 18.79 8.13 2.67
N GLU A 162 20.04 8.01 3.12
CA GLU A 162 21.21 8.44 2.37
C GLU A 162 22.07 7.23 1.95
N GLY A 163 22.83 7.38 0.88
CA GLY A 163 23.69 6.34 0.29
C GLY A 163 23.04 5.58 -0.87
N ILE A 164 21.74 5.72 -1.06
CA ILE A 164 20.99 5.20 -2.20
C ILE A 164 19.95 6.24 -2.66
N THR A 165 19.52 6.16 -3.92
CA THR A 165 18.38 6.95 -4.42
C THR A 165 17.06 6.20 -4.13
N THR A 166 16.04 6.93 -3.73
CA THR A 166 14.73 6.34 -3.41
C THR A 166 13.58 7.11 -4.08
N THR A 167 12.39 6.52 -4.05
CA THR A 167 11.15 7.12 -4.56
C THR A 167 10.54 8.18 -3.63
N ILE A 168 11.16 8.54 -2.49
CA ILE A 168 10.63 9.51 -1.52
C ILE A 168 10.27 10.84 -2.19
N GLU A 169 11.19 11.42 -2.98
CA GLU A 169 10.96 12.71 -3.64
C GLU A 169 9.83 12.65 -4.69
N LEU A 170 9.67 11.53 -5.37
CA LEU A 170 8.52 11.29 -6.25
C LEU A 170 7.21 11.33 -5.46
N HIS A 171 7.13 10.62 -4.34
CA HIS A 171 5.92 10.62 -3.50
C HIS A 171 5.58 12.02 -2.98
N LYS A 172 6.58 12.84 -2.62
CA LYS A 172 6.36 14.25 -2.24
C LYS A 172 5.74 15.06 -3.38
N LYS A 173 6.23 14.89 -4.61
CA LYS A 173 5.63 15.54 -5.79
C LYS A 173 4.18 15.10 -6.01
N LEU A 174 3.92 13.79 -5.96
CA LEU A 174 2.57 13.23 -6.16
C LEU A 174 1.57 13.75 -5.14
N LEU A 175 1.92 13.74 -3.85
CA LEU A 175 1.05 14.22 -2.76
C LEU A 175 0.76 15.72 -2.83
N ASN A 176 1.59 16.51 -3.51
CA ASN A 176 1.38 17.94 -3.72
C ASN A 176 0.61 18.24 -5.01
N HIS A 177 0.40 17.25 -5.87
CA HIS A 177 -0.27 17.46 -7.14
C HIS A 177 -1.78 17.65 -6.97
N PRO A 178 -2.39 18.71 -7.56
CA PRO A 178 -3.83 18.99 -7.41
C PRO A 178 -4.73 17.80 -7.75
N LYS A 179 -4.45 17.10 -8.84
CA LYS A 179 -5.24 15.92 -9.25
C LYS A 179 -5.22 14.81 -8.18
N PHE A 180 -4.09 14.60 -7.50
CA PHE A 180 -4.03 13.64 -6.40
C PHE A 180 -4.84 14.12 -5.19
N ILE A 181 -4.72 15.39 -4.83
CA ILE A 181 -5.45 16.00 -3.71
C ILE A 181 -6.95 15.87 -3.95
N ASP A 182 -7.41 16.19 -5.15
CA ASP A 182 -8.82 16.20 -5.54
C ASP A 182 -9.36 14.82 -5.95
N SER A 183 -8.54 13.77 -5.88
CA SER A 183 -8.88 12.41 -6.34
C SER A 183 -9.31 12.35 -7.82
N ASN A 184 -8.80 13.24 -8.65
CA ASN A 184 -9.12 13.35 -10.07
C ASN A 184 -7.98 12.79 -10.94
N PHE A 185 -7.74 11.50 -10.85
CA PHE A 185 -6.71 10.80 -11.62
C PHE A 185 -7.17 9.38 -12.01
N ASN A 186 -6.53 8.84 -13.01
CA ASN A 186 -6.70 7.45 -13.45
C ASN A 186 -5.33 6.77 -13.65
N VAL A 187 -5.34 5.51 -14.05
CA VAL A 187 -4.11 4.69 -14.21
C VAL A 187 -3.09 5.28 -15.17
N SER A 188 -3.50 6.06 -16.16
CA SER A 188 -2.60 6.71 -17.13
C SER A 188 -2.16 8.13 -16.74
N TRP A 189 -2.49 8.56 -15.52
CA TRP A 189 -2.24 9.93 -15.09
C TRP A 189 -0.74 10.28 -15.03
N LEU A 190 0.08 9.40 -14.45
CA LEU A 190 1.53 9.66 -14.28
C LEU A 190 2.22 9.85 -15.63
N ASP A 191 1.90 9.02 -16.62
CA ASP A 191 2.49 9.09 -17.96
C ASP A 191 2.09 10.39 -18.68
N LYS A 192 0.83 10.83 -18.51
CA LYS A 192 0.31 12.03 -19.19
C LYS A 192 0.84 13.32 -18.61
N GLU A 193 1.03 13.40 -17.30
CA GLU A 193 1.44 14.64 -16.62
C GLU A 193 2.96 14.82 -16.57
N LYS A 194 3.74 13.83 -17.02
CA LYS A 194 5.20 13.86 -16.97
C LYS A 194 5.74 14.30 -15.60
N ILE A 195 5.18 13.74 -14.54
CA ILE A 195 5.54 14.05 -13.15
C ILE A 195 6.94 13.53 -12.81
N ILE A 196 7.39 12.59 -13.62
CA ILE A 196 8.70 11.93 -13.55
C ILE A 196 9.66 12.59 -14.51
#